data_17925a6fb104e83cc9e8cd986a07902d
#
_entry.id   17925a6fb104e83cc9e8cd986a07902d
#
_cell.length_a   1.000
_cell.length_b   1.000
_cell.length_c   1.000
_cell.angle_alpha   90.00
_cell.angle_beta   90.00
_cell.angle_gamma   90.00
#
_symmetry.space_group_name_H-M   'P 1'
#
loop_
_entity.id
_entity.type
_entity.pdbx_description
1 polymer ?
#
loop_
_entity_poly.entity_id
_entity_poly.type
_entity_poly.pdbx_seq_one_letter_code
_entity_poly.pdbx_strand_id
1 'polypeptide(L)'
;MTVKTDRGKFDVADITFKARRDLHKLEVRAIGTDGAIDTPRFFDVLDWVMNYGFTDPEAQLGKLDDNAIDEVLMQVYNSYKEPSKKK
;
A
#
# COMPACT_ATOMS: atom_id res chain seq x y z
N MET A 1 -5.82 -4.11 -10.80
CA MET A 1 -4.50 -4.54 -11.26
C MET A 1 -3.98 -5.67 -10.40
N THR A 2 -3.06 -6.44 -10.91
CA THR A 2 -2.50 -7.56 -10.16
C THR A 2 -1.11 -7.21 -9.68
N VAL A 3 -0.86 -7.41 -8.39
CA VAL A 3 0.45 -7.16 -7.79
C VAL A 3 1.05 -8.50 -7.38
N LYS A 4 2.28 -8.76 -7.84
CA LYS A 4 3.00 -9.97 -7.46
C LYS A 4 3.80 -9.69 -6.21
N THR A 5 3.61 -10.52 -5.22
CA THR A 5 4.32 -10.39 -3.96
C THR A 5 4.98 -11.70 -3.58
N ASP A 6 5.80 -11.68 -2.54
CA ASP A 6 6.42 -12.89 -2.03
C ASP A 6 5.39 -13.87 -1.48
N ARG A 7 4.17 -13.39 -1.23
CA ARG A 7 3.10 -14.24 -0.68
C ARG A 7 2.07 -14.60 -1.74
N GLY A 8 2.37 -14.34 -3.02
CA GLY A 8 1.47 -14.65 -4.12
C GLY A 8 1.04 -13.41 -4.86
N LYS A 9 0.06 -13.58 -5.74
CA LYS A 9 -0.49 -12.48 -6.53
C LYS A 9 -1.78 -12.02 -5.91
N PHE A 10 -1.96 -10.71 -5.85
CA PHE A 10 -3.17 -10.11 -5.31
C PHE A 10 -3.78 -9.16 -6.32
N ASP A 11 -5.08 -9.25 -6.49
CA ASP A 11 -5.80 -8.35 -7.38
C ASP A 11 -6.28 -7.17 -6.55
N VAL A 12 -5.80 -5.98 -6.90
CA VAL A 12 -6.10 -4.77 -6.16
C VAL A 12 -6.65 -3.71 -7.11
N ALA A 13 -7.33 -2.73 -6.55
CA ALA A 13 -7.88 -1.63 -7.34
C ALA A 13 -6.76 -0.84 -8.00
N ASP A 14 -7.03 -0.33 -9.21
CA ASP A 14 -6.11 0.59 -9.86
C ASP A 14 -6.12 1.90 -9.10
N ILE A 15 -4.95 2.56 -9.04
CA ILE A 15 -4.87 3.82 -8.34
C ILE A 15 -5.22 4.96 -9.30
N THR A 16 -6.13 5.84 -8.83
CA THR A 16 -6.50 7.02 -9.59
C THR A 16 -5.57 8.18 -9.21
N PHE A 17 -5.61 9.23 -10.02
CA PHE A 17 -4.82 10.42 -9.71
C PHE A 17 -5.19 10.98 -8.32
N LYS A 18 -6.49 11.09 -8.04
CA LYS A 18 -6.92 11.61 -6.76
C LYS A 18 -6.44 10.73 -5.61
N ALA A 19 -6.57 9.42 -5.78
CA ALA A 19 -6.15 8.49 -4.73
C ALA A 19 -4.64 8.56 -4.50
N ARG A 20 -3.85 8.75 -5.55
CA ARG A 20 -2.40 8.91 -5.37
C ARG A 20 -2.08 10.17 -4.56
N ARG A 21 -2.84 11.24 -4.78
CA ARG A 21 -2.61 12.46 -4.01
C ARG A 21 -2.99 12.25 -2.54
N ASP A 22 -4.07 11.50 -2.30
CA ASP A 22 -4.44 11.19 -0.92
C ASP A 22 -3.37 10.35 -0.23
N LEU A 23 -2.85 9.36 -0.94
CA LEU A 23 -1.77 8.52 -0.42
C LEU A 23 -0.53 9.36 -0.13
N HIS A 24 -0.19 10.27 -1.02
CA HIS A 24 0.98 11.13 -0.85
C HIS A 24 0.87 11.97 0.43
N LYS A 25 -0.33 12.45 0.74
CA LYS A 25 -0.51 13.23 1.96
C LYS A 25 -0.21 12.44 3.21
N LEU A 26 -0.64 11.17 3.23
CA LEU A 26 -0.32 10.30 4.35
C LEU A 26 1.17 10.00 4.40
N GLU A 27 1.76 9.78 3.24
CA GLU A 27 3.18 9.49 3.14
C GLU A 27 4.03 10.62 3.71
N VAL A 28 3.68 11.85 3.39
CA VAL A 28 4.42 13.02 3.87
C VAL A 28 4.36 13.11 5.39
N ARG A 29 3.22 12.71 5.98
CA ARG A 29 3.11 12.71 7.44
C ARG A 29 3.92 11.61 8.08
N ALA A 30 4.06 10.49 7.37
CA ALA A 30 4.76 9.33 7.93
C ALA A 30 6.27 9.47 7.79
N ILE A 31 6.74 10.17 6.75
CA ILE A 31 8.17 10.33 6.50
C ILE A 31 8.51 11.80 6.64
N GLY A 32 9.32 12.12 7.63
CA GLY A 32 9.70 13.50 7.89
C GLY A 32 10.63 14.06 6.84
N THR A 33 10.87 15.37 6.91
CA THR A 33 11.74 16.04 5.95
C THR A 33 13.18 15.56 6.04
N ASP A 34 13.55 14.99 7.19
CA ASP A 34 14.89 14.42 7.39
C ASP A 34 14.97 12.96 6.98
N GLY A 35 13.89 12.42 6.42
CA GLY A 35 13.86 11.02 6.00
C GLY A 35 13.51 10.05 7.10
N ALA A 36 13.31 10.52 8.34
CA ALA A 36 12.96 9.63 9.43
C ALA A 36 11.51 9.17 9.28
N ILE A 37 11.28 7.90 9.58
CA ILE A 37 9.95 7.30 9.45
C ILE A 37 9.26 7.26 10.80
N ASP A 38 8.06 7.83 10.85
CA ASP A 38 7.19 7.73 12.03
C ASP A 38 6.41 6.43 11.88
N THR A 39 6.80 5.42 12.63
CA THR A 39 6.24 4.09 12.47
C THR A 39 4.72 4.05 12.64
N PRO A 40 4.13 4.65 13.68
CA PRO A 40 2.66 4.63 13.78
C PRO A 40 1.97 5.27 12.59
N ARG A 41 2.50 6.38 12.08
CA ARG A 41 1.90 7.04 10.92
C ARG A 41 2.11 6.26 9.65
N PHE A 42 3.21 5.52 9.57
CA PHE A 42 3.44 4.69 8.41
C PHE A 42 2.42 3.55 8.35
N PHE A 43 1.98 3.04 9.49
CA PHE A 43 0.89 2.06 9.50
C PHE A 43 -0.41 2.66 8.99
N ASP A 44 -0.62 3.96 9.17
CA ASP A 44 -1.78 4.60 8.55
C ASP A 44 -1.70 4.52 7.02
N VAL A 45 -0.50 4.64 6.48
CA VAL A 45 -0.28 4.48 5.03
C VAL A 45 -0.66 3.07 4.61
N LEU A 46 -0.20 2.06 5.35
CA LEU A 46 -0.51 0.67 5.01
C LEU A 46 -2.00 0.38 5.15
N ASP A 47 -2.65 0.92 6.18
CA ASP A 47 -4.08 0.74 6.34
C ASP A 47 -4.84 1.36 5.18
N TRP A 48 -4.41 2.54 4.75
CA TRP A 48 -5.05 3.20 3.60
C TRP A 48 -4.93 2.33 2.35
N VAL A 49 -3.73 1.78 2.12
CA VAL A 49 -3.49 0.91 0.97
C VAL A 49 -4.40 -0.32 1.04
N MET A 50 -4.51 -0.92 2.21
CA MET A 50 -5.35 -2.10 2.39
C MET A 50 -6.82 -1.78 2.09
N ASN A 51 -7.31 -0.69 2.67
CA ASN A 51 -8.72 -0.36 2.52
C ASN A 51 -9.06 0.13 1.12
N TYR A 52 -8.12 0.78 0.46
CA TYR A 52 -8.34 1.25 -0.90
C TYR A 52 -8.21 0.12 -1.92
N GLY A 53 -7.18 -0.71 -1.76
CA GLY A 53 -6.82 -1.66 -2.80
C GLY A 53 -7.57 -2.97 -2.76
N PHE A 54 -7.94 -3.44 -1.58
CA PHE A 54 -8.53 -4.76 -1.42
C PHE A 54 -10.03 -4.67 -1.22
N THR A 55 -10.77 -5.42 -2.03
CA THR A 55 -12.23 -5.43 -1.93
C THR A 55 -12.68 -6.03 -0.60
N ASP A 56 -12.02 -7.10 -0.19
CA ASP A 56 -12.34 -7.78 1.06
C ASP A 56 -11.01 -8.16 1.72
N PRO A 57 -10.40 -7.22 2.45
CA PRO A 57 -9.08 -7.48 3.02
C PRO A 57 -9.03 -8.71 3.90
N GLU A 58 -10.06 -8.94 4.70
CA GLU A 58 -10.07 -10.08 5.60
C GLU A 58 -10.07 -11.39 4.83
N ALA A 59 -10.86 -11.48 3.78
CA ALA A 59 -10.90 -12.69 2.97
C ALA A 59 -9.61 -12.89 2.20
N GLN A 60 -9.02 -11.80 1.72
CA GLN A 60 -7.84 -11.89 0.87
C GLN A 60 -6.55 -12.04 1.65
N LEU A 61 -6.47 -11.48 2.84
CA LEU A 61 -5.23 -11.44 3.62
C LEU A 61 -5.34 -12.17 4.95
N GLY A 62 -6.53 -12.58 5.35
CA GLY A 62 -6.75 -13.06 6.71
C GLY A 62 -6.03 -14.34 7.08
N LYS A 63 -5.53 -15.09 6.10
CA LYS A 63 -4.77 -16.31 6.39
C LYS A 63 -3.30 -16.05 6.64
N LEU A 64 -2.85 -14.82 6.39
CA LEU A 64 -1.45 -14.45 6.59
C LEU A 64 -1.28 -13.90 8.00
N ASP A 65 -0.09 -14.05 8.56
CA ASP A 65 0.20 -13.39 9.82
C ASP A 65 0.45 -11.90 9.57
N ASP A 66 0.52 -11.13 10.65
CA ASP A 66 0.60 -9.67 10.54
C ASP A 66 1.84 -9.22 9.78
N ASN A 67 2.97 -9.88 9.99
CA ASN A 67 4.20 -9.50 9.29
C ASN A 67 4.07 -9.76 7.79
N ALA A 68 3.44 -10.87 7.43
CA ALA A 68 3.23 -11.18 6.02
C ALA A 68 2.25 -10.20 5.38
N ILE A 69 1.21 -9.80 6.12
CA ILE A 69 0.27 -8.80 5.64
C ILE A 69 1.01 -7.49 5.39
N ASP A 70 1.86 -7.07 6.32
CA ASP A 70 2.61 -5.83 6.16
C ASP A 70 3.51 -5.89 4.92
N GLU A 71 4.14 -7.05 4.67
CA GLU A 71 4.97 -7.21 3.47
C GLU A 71 4.15 -7.04 2.19
N VAL A 72 2.96 -7.66 2.15
CA VAL A 72 2.09 -7.54 0.99
C VAL A 72 1.68 -6.07 0.80
N LEU A 73 1.28 -5.41 1.88
CA LEU A 73 0.85 -4.02 1.78
C LEU A 73 1.98 -3.10 1.34
N MET A 74 3.21 -3.37 1.79
CA MET A 74 4.37 -2.60 1.33
C MET A 74 4.58 -2.76 -0.16
N GLN A 75 4.41 -3.97 -0.67
CA GLN A 75 4.61 -4.21 -2.10
C GLN A 75 3.51 -3.56 -2.94
N VAL A 76 2.28 -3.58 -2.45
CA VAL A 76 1.19 -2.86 -3.12
C VAL A 76 1.44 -1.36 -3.07
N TYR A 77 1.87 -0.84 -1.92
CA TYR A 77 2.21 0.56 -1.76
C TYR A 77 3.29 0.98 -2.78
N ASN A 78 4.34 0.18 -2.91
CA ASN A 78 5.39 0.49 -3.87
C ASN A 78 4.87 0.48 -5.30
N SER A 79 3.97 -0.43 -5.62
CA SER A 79 3.36 -0.47 -6.95
C SER A 79 2.53 0.79 -7.22
N TYR A 80 1.82 1.27 -6.21
CA TYR A 80 1.02 2.47 -6.36
C TYR A 80 1.87 3.72 -6.54
N LYS A 81 3.07 3.72 -5.98
CA LYS A 81 3.95 4.87 -6.10
C LYS A 81 4.73 4.91 -7.39
N GLU A 82 4.87 3.80 -8.06
CA GLU A 82 5.65 3.77 -9.29
C GLU A 82 4.98 4.62 -10.35
N PRO A 83 5.76 5.42 -11.08
CA PRO A 83 5.16 6.16 -12.19
C PRO A 83 4.69 5.19 -13.26
N SER A 84 3.73 5.65 -14.04
CA SER A 84 3.24 4.84 -15.14
C SER A 84 4.36 4.51 -16.10
N LYS A 85 4.45 3.27 -16.49
CA LYS A 85 5.46 2.84 -17.44
C LYS A 85 5.00 2.92 -18.84
N LYS A 86 3.78 3.28 -19.07
CA LYS A 86 3.31 3.43 -20.41
C LYS A 86 3.91 4.61 -20.96
N LYS A 87 4.17 4.47 -21.75
CA LYS A 87 4.71 5.56 -22.23
C LYS A 87 4.28 5.82 -23.30
#